data_2621b1d114c341093403e1a831412565
#
_entry.id   2621b1d114c341093403e1a831412565
#
_cell.length_a   1.000
_cell.length_b   1.000
_cell.length_c   1.000
_cell.angle_alpha   90.00
_cell.angle_beta   90.00
_cell.angle_gamma   90.00
#
_symmetry.space_group_name_H-M   'P 1'
#
loop_
_entity.id
_entity.type
_entity.pdbx_description
1 polymer ?
#
loop_
_entity_poly.entity_id
_entity_poly.type
_entity_poly.pdbx_seq_one_letter_code
_entity_poly.pdbx_strand_id
1 'polypeptide(L)'
;MTKKQRYEAILNYFRKEMPEVQTELEFGSIFQLLVAVVLSAQCTDKRINQVTPALFRQYPDAQAMAKAEVEDVLEYIKSVSYPNAKAAHLVEMARMLVERHEGEVPSDMNQLLDLPGVGRKTANVIQSVAFGKSAMAVDTHVFRVSHRLGLVADKADTPLKVEQELVKNIPAEDIPRAHHWLLLHGRYVCTSRKPHCERCDLKAICPSASHSASHSANRHAGRHAASHAAIPSSSHDGNCSLP
;
A
#
# COMPACT_ATOMS: atom_id res chain seq x y z
N MET A 1 1.19 10.33 -27.85
CA MET A 1 0.08 10.44 -26.86
C MET A 1 0.40 11.55 -25.87
N THR A 2 -0.52 12.51 -25.69
CA THR A 2 -0.38 13.56 -24.67
C THR A 2 -0.60 13.00 -23.26
N LYS A 3 -0.16 13.71 -22.22
CA LYS A 3 -0.40 13.32 -20.83
C LYS A 3 -1.90 13.15 -20.52
N LYS A 4 -2.74 14.11 -20.98
CA LYS A 4 -4.19 14.06 -20.81
C LYS A 4 -4.80 12.79 -21.43
N GLN A 5 -4.45 12.50 -22.68
CA GLN A 5 -4.94 11.30 -23.38
C GLN A 5 -4.50 9.99 -22.66
N ARG A 6 -3.31 10.01 -22.05
CA ARG A 6 -2.81 8.85 -21.28
C ARG A 6 -3.62 8.64 -19.99
N TYR A 7 -3.88 9.70 -19.23
CA TYR A 7 -4.77 9.61 -18.06
C TYR A 7 -6.13 9.06 -18.44
N GLU A 8 -6.76 9.63 -19.47
CA GLU A 8 -8.08 9.23 -19.94
C GLU A 8 -8.12 7.74 -20.33
N ALA A 9 -7.16 7.29 -21.13
CA ALA A 9 -7.08 5.87 -21.54
C ALA A 9 -6.88 4.91 -20.36
N ILE A 10 -6.00 5.27 -19.41
CA ILE A 10 -5.71 4.43 -18.23
C ILE A 10 -6.91 4.39 -17.27
N LEU A 11 -7.54 5.53 -17.01
CA LEU A 11 -8.72 5.59 -16.14
C LEU A 11 -9.91 4.83 -16.75
N ASN A 12 -10.14 4.96 -18.06
CA ASN A 12 -11.18 4.20 -18.75
C ASN A 12 -10.94 2.69 -18.69
N TYR A 13 -9.69 2.25 -18.83
CA TYR A 13 -9.33 0.86 -18.62
C TYR A 13 -9.71 0.39 -17.21
N PHE A 14 -9.28 1.10 -16.17
CA PHE A 14 -9.56 0.68 -14.79
C PHE A 14 -11.05 0.75 -14.42
N ARG A 15 -11.77 1.77 -14.90
CA ARG A 15 -13.23 1.86 -14.69
C ARG A 15 -13.96 0.66 -15.28
N LYS A 16 -13.48 0.15 -16.42
CA LYS A 16 -14.06 -1.03 -17.09
C LYS A 16 -13.66 -2.33 -16.41
N GLU A 17 -12.37 -2.52 -16.13
CA GLU A 17 -11.84 -3.81 -15.64
C GLU A 17 -11.97 -3.99 -14.12
N MET A 18 -12.04 -2.87 -13.38
CA MET A 18 -12.09 -2.87 -11.91
C MET A 18 -13.11 -1.84 -11.39
N PRO A 19 -14.40 -1.94 -11.78
CA PRO A 19 -15.43 -0.96 -11.40
C PRO A 19 -15.66 -0.94 -9.88
N GLU A 20 -15.65 -2.11 -9.26
CA GLU A 20 -15.84 -2.33 -7.82
C GLU A 20 -14.51 -2.72 -7.19
N VAL A 21 -13.74 -1.71 -6.74
CA VAL A 21 -12.46 -1.93 -6.09
C VAL A 21 -12.48 -1.40 -4.66
N GLN A 22 -12.04 -2.23 -3.73
CA GLN A 22 -12.00 -1.93 -2.31
C GLN A 22 -10.67 -2.33 -1.69
N THR A 23 -10.44 -1.92 -0.44
CA THR A 23 -9.31 -2.39 0.35
C THR A 23 -9.43 -3.89 0.63
N GLU A 24 -8.29 -4.57 0.70
CA GLU A 24 -8.23 -5.99 1.10
C GLU A 24 -8.24 -6.17 2.64
N LEU A 25 -8.21 -5.07 3.41
CA LEU A 25 -8.32 -5.11 4.88
C LEU A 25 -9.78 -5.34 5.30
N GLU A 26 -9.97 -6.20 6.31
CA GLU A 26 -11.28 -6.54 6.90
C GLU A 26 -11.53 -5.67 8.15
N PHE A 27 -12.68 -5.02 8.20
CA PHE A 27 -13.08 -4.14 9.31
C PHE A 27 -14.60 -3.98 9.39
N GLY A 28 -15.12 -3.71 10.58
CA GLY A 28 -16.54 -3.48 10.83
C GLY A 28 -16.88 -2.03 11.20
N SER A 29 -15.87 -1.17 11.45
CA SER A 29 -16.06 0.25 11.80
C SER A 29 -14.89 1.10 11.30
N ILE A 30 -15.08 2.44 11.28
CA ILE A 30 -14.00 3.37 10.89
C ILE A 30 -12.81 3.27 11.86
N PHE A 31 -13.07 3.10 13.17
CA PHE A 31 -12.03 2.84 14.15
C PHE A 31 -11.23 1.58 13.81
N GLN A 32 -11.91 0.47 13.50
CA GLN A 32 -11.25 -0.78 13.13
C GLN A 32 -10.45 -0.64 11.83
N LEU A 33 -10.94 0.12 10.84
CA LEU A 33 -10.18 0.44 9.64
C LEU A 33 -8.90 1.20 10.01
N LEU A 34 -8.98 2.24 10.85
CA LEU A 34 -7.82 3.01 11.29
C LEU A 34 -6.78 2.12 11.97
N VAL A 35 -7.20 1.26 12.90
CA VAL A 35 -6.33 0.27 13.57
C VAL A 35 -5.68 -0.66 12.54
N ALA A 36 -6.46 -1.24 11.61
CA ALA A 36 -5.96 -2.15 10.60
C ALA A 36 -4.93 -1.47 9.68
N VAL A 37 -5.17 -0.21 9.27
CA VAL A 37 -4.24 0.55 8.43
C VAL A 37 -2.95 0.90 9.17
N VAL A 38 -3.01 1.29 10.46
CA VAL A 38 -1.81 1.50 11.28
C VAL A 38 -1.00 0.20 11.40
N LEU A 39 -1.68 -0.93 11.64
CA LEU A 39 -1.02 -2.24 11.74
C LEU A 39 -0.42 -2.69 10.41
N SER A 40 -0.98 -2.29 9.26
CA SER A 40 -0.50 -2.70 7.92
C SER A 40 0.84 -2.06 7.51
N ALA A 41 1.34 -1.08 8.25
CA ALA A 41 2.67 -0.50 7.99
C ALA A 41 3.75 -1.60 8.05
N GLN A 42 4.42 -1.84 6.89
CA GLN A 42 5.43 -2.90 6.71
C GLN A 42 4.92 -4.32 7.04
N CYS A 43 3.63 -4.56 6.86
CA CYS A 43 3.01 -5.87 7.04
C CYS A 43 2.02 -6.14 5.90
N THR A 44 1.77 -7.42 5.60
CA THR A 44 0.80 -7.78 4.54
C THR A 44 -0.63 -7.70 5.07
N ASP A 45 -1.58 -7.28 4.22
CA ASP A 45 -3.01 -7.25 4.58
C ASP A 45 -3.51 -8.62 5.05
N LYS A 46 -3.04 -9.70 4.43
CA LYS A 46 -3.33 -11.08 4.86
C LYS A 46 -2.93 -11.33 6.33
N ARG A 47 -1.76 -10.83 6.76
CA ARG A 47 -1.32 -10.99 8.17
C ARG A 47 -2.21 -10.14 9.08
N ILE A 48 -2.56 -8.93 8.68
CA ILE A 48 -3.43 -8.06 9.47
C ILE A 48 -4.80 -8.72 9.65
N ASN A 49 -5.41 -9.22 8.59
CA ASN A 49 -6.72 -9.91 8.65
C ASN A 49 -6.68 -11.21 9.50
N GLN A 50 -5.50 -11.78 9.76
CA GLN A 50 -5.35 -12.91 10.69
C GLN A 50 -5.34 -12.50 12.17
N VAL A 51 -4.84 -11.31 12.49
CA VAL A 51 -4.69 -10.86 13.90
C VAL A 51 -5.85 -9.97 14.36
N THR A 52 -6.40 -9.17 13.48
CA THR A 52 -7.44 -8.19 13.81
C THR A 52 -8.75 -8.78 14.34
N PRO A 53 -9.25 -9.96 13.91
CA PRO A 53 -10.50 -10.50 14.44
C PRO A 53 -10.46 -10.77 15.95
N ALA A 54 -9.34 -11.24 16.48
CA ALA A 54 -9.16 -11.45 17.93
C ALA A 54 -9.02 -10.12 18.67
N LEU A 55 -8.24 -9.20 18.11
CA LEU A 55 -8.05 -7.85 18.64
C LEU A 55 -9.38 -7.10 18.72
N PHE A 56 -10.20 -7.11 17.65
CA PHE A 56 -11.47 -6.38 17.58
C PHE A 56 -12.59 -7.00 18.44
N ARG A 57 -12.53 -8.28 18.74
CA ARG A 57 -13.43 -8.87 19.74
C ARG A 57 -13.17 -8.33 21.14
N GLN A 58 -11.91 -8.13 21.49
CA GLN A 58 -11.51 -7.61 22.79
C GLN A 58 -11.64 -6.10 22.88
N TYR A 59 -11.29 -5.40 21.79
CA TYR A 59 -11.27 -3.93 21.71
C TYR A 59 -12.05 -3.46 20.48
N PRO A 60 -13.39 -3.50 20.52
CA PRO A 60 -14.24 -3.22 19.33
C PRO A 60 -14.24 -1.76 18.90
N ASP A 61 -13.94 -0.84 19.82
CA ASP A 61 -13.99 0.60 19.65
C ASP A 61 -12.85 1.32 20.39
N ALA A 62 -12.78 2.65 20.22
CA ALA A 62 -11.78 3.48 20.88
C ALA A 62 -11.91 3.48 22.40
N GLN A 63 -13.14 3.42 22.94
CA GLN A 63 -13.41 3.43 24.37
C GLN A 63 -12.84 2.18 25.06
N ALA A 64 -12.98 1.02 24.41
CA ALA A 64 -12.43 -0.24 24.91
C ALA A 64 -10.89 -0.26 24.83
N MET A 65 -10.34 0.17 23.67
CA MET A 65 -8.88 0.20 23.44
C MET A 65 -8.18 1.23 24.35
N ALA A 66 -8.80 2.38 24.65
CA ALA A 66 -8.24 3.42 25.51
C ALA A 66 -8.00 2.96 26.95
N LYS A 67 -8.74 1.94 27.40
CA LYS A 67 -8.63 1.35 28.75
C LYS A 67 -7.63 0.20 28.81
N ALA A 68 -7.10 -0.22 27.67
CA ALA A 68 -6.17 -1.35 27.60
C ALA A 68 -4.79 -0.95 28.14
N GLU A 69 -4.10 -1.95 28.71
CA GLU A 69 -2.65 -1.86 28.89
C GLU A 69 -1.94 -2.20 27.58
N VAL A 70 -0.78 -1.59 27.36
CA VAL A 70 -0.02 -1.76 26.09
C VAL A 70 0.39 -3.22 25.92
N GLU A 71 0.76 -3.88 27.02
CA GLU A 71 1.17 -5.27 27.07
C GLU A 71 0.05 -6.21 26.62
N ASP A 72 -1.19 -5.92 27.00
CA ASP A 72 -2.35 -6.74 26.61
C ASP A 72 -2.62 -6.63 25.10
N VAL A 73 -2.54 -5.40 24.54
CA VAL A 73 -2.68 -5.18 23.09
C VAL A 73 -1.54 -5.87 22.32
N LEU A 74 -0.30 -5.80 22.86
CA LEU A 74 0.88 -6.43 22.27
C LEU A 74 0.69 -7.94 22.07
N GLU A 75 0.05 -8.64 23.01
CA GLU A 75 -0.20 -10.09 22.90
C GLU A 75 -0.98 -10.44 21.63
N TYR A 76 -1.95 -9.62 21.22
CA TYR A 76 -2.72 -9.86 19.99
C TYR A 76 -1.92 -9.59 18.71
N ILE A 77 -0.96 -8.65 18.74
CA ILE A 77 -0.25 -8.19 17.54
C ILE A 77 1.23 -8.56 17.49
N LYS A 78 1.73 -9.41 18.36
CA LYS A 78 3.16 -9.79 18.45
C LYS A 78 3.75 -10.37 17.15
N SER A 79 2.92 -10.87 16.25
CA SER A 79 3.35 -11.39 14.94
C SER A 79 3.38 -10.32 13.84
N VAL A 80 3.02 -9.08 14.14
CA VAL A 80 3.05 -7.93 13.23
C VAL A 80 4.42 -7.24 13.31
N SER A 81 4.88 -6.62 12.22
CA SER A 81 6.14 -5.87 12.23
C SER A 81 6.10 -4.72 13.25
N TYR A 82 7.17 -4.55 14.02
CA TYR A 82 7.29 -3.50 15.07
C TYR A 82 6.15 -3.50 16.11
N PRO A 83 5.84 -4.66 16.74
CA PRO A 83 4.62 -4.82 17.52
C PRO A 83 4.60 -3.92 18.76
N ASN A 84 5.73 -3.74 19.45
CA ASN A 84 5.82 -2.90 20.66
C ASN A 84 5.42 -1.44 20.39
N ALA A 85 6.00 -0.81 19.36
CA ALA A 85 5.68 0.56 18.99
C ALA A 85 4.21 0.68 18.52
N LYS A 86 3.71 -0.31 17.76
CA LYS A 86 2.32 -0.31 17.31
C LYS A 86 1.33 -0.49 18.44
N ALA A 87 1.59 -1.37 19.41
CA ALA A 87 0.72 -1.52 20.58
C ALA A 87 0.61 -0.20 21.36
N ALA A 88 1.73 0.45 21.65
CA ALA A 88 1.75 1.75 22.30
C ALA A 88 0.96 2.80 21.50
N HIS A 89 1.21 2.90 20.18
CA HIS A 89 0.48 3.84 19.32
C HIS A 89 -1.03 3.58 19.31
N LEU A 90 -1.48 2.31 19.27
CA LEU A 90 -2.91 1.99 19.25
C LEU A 90 -3.61 2.43 20.55
N VAL A 91 -3.01 2.17 21.70
CA VAL A 91 -3.57 2.57 23.00
C VAL A 91 -3.59 4.09 23.13
N GLU A 92 -2.49 4.76 22.80
CA GLU A 92 -2.39 6.22 22.88
C GLU A 92 -3.33 6.91 21.87
N MET A 93 -3.42 6.40 20.64
CA MET A 93 -4.36 6.86 19.63
C MET A 93 -5.80 6.75 20.12
N ALA A 94 -6.17 5.63 20.72
CA ALA A 94 -7.52 5.42 21.25
C ALA A 94 -7.83 6.37 22.42
N ARG A 95 -6.87 6.60 23.33
CA ARG A 95 -6.99 7.58 24.40
C ARG A 95 -7.23 9.00 23.87
N MET A 96 -6.44 9.40 22.85
CA MET A 96 -6.60 10.68 22.18
C MET A 96 -7.95 10.81 21.46
N LEU A 97 -8.43 9.77 20.80
CA LEU A 97 -9.75 9.76 20.16
C LEU A 97 -10.86 9.97 21.20
N VAL A 98 -10.79 9.27 22.33
CA VAL A 98 -11.79 9.44 23.42
C VAL A 98 -11.73 10.84 24.02
N GLU A 99 -10.53 11.36 24.28
CA GLU A 99 -10.33 12.66 24.95
C GLU A 99 -10.72 13.85 24.06
N ARG A 100 -10.41 13.81 22.75
CA ARG A 100 -10.51 14.96 21.85
C ARG A 100 -11.59 14.84 20.78
N HIS A 101 -12.08 13.63 20.52
CA HIS A 101 -12.98 13.34 19.40
C HIS A 101 -14.16 12.45 19.81
N GLU A 102 -14.51 12.38 21.11
CA GLU A 102 -15.65 11.61 21.63
C GLU A 102 -15.59 10.10 21.27
N GLY A 103 -14.39 9.59 20.97
CA GLY A 103 -14.14 8.21 20.52
C GLY A 103 -14.29 8.00 19.03
N GLU A 104 -14.64 9.01 18.26
CA GLU A 104 -14.82 8.93 16.81
C GLU A 104 -13.55 9.29 16.06
N VAL A 105 -13.35 8.67 14.86
CA VAL A 105 -12.22 8.98 14.00
C VAL A 105 -12.51 10.27 13.23
N PRO A 106 -11.66 11.31 13.34
CA PRO A 106 -11.88 12.57 12.65
C PRO A 106 -11.67 12.41 11.14
N SER A 107 -12.40 13.21 10.35
CA SER A 107 -12.26 13.24 8.89
C SER A 107 -11.32 14.33 8.38
N ASP A 108 -10.83 15.21 9.26
CA ASP A 108 -9.89 16.28 8.93
C ASP A 108 -8.45 15.74 8.85
N MET A 109 -7.68 16.22 7.86
CA MET A 109 -6.29 15.76 7.61
C MET A 109 -5.37 16.09 8.80
N ASN A 110 -5.47 17.29 9.37
CA ASN A 110 -4.57 17.70 10.44
C ASN A 110 -4.89 16.93 11.73
N GLN A 111 -6.17 16.75 12.05
CA GLN A 111 -6.60 15.95 13.20
C GLN A 111 -6.18 14.48 13.07
N LEU A 112 -6.22 13.92 11.85
CA LEU A 112 -5.71 12.56 11.61
C LEU A 112 -4.19 12.49 11.80
N LEU A 113 -3.44 13.48 11.33
CA LEU A 113 -1.98 13.54 11.47
C LEU A 113 -1.51 13.73 12.90
N ASP A 114 -2.34 14.29 13.77
CA ASP A 114 -2.05 14.44 15.21
C ASP A 114 -2.14 13.11 15.97
N LEU A 115 -2.83 12.10 15.39
CA LEU A 115 -3.01 10.82 16.05
C LEU A 115 -1.70 9.98 16.03
N PRO A 116 -1.33 9.37 17.18
CA PRO A 116 -0.16 8.50 17.27
C PRO A 116 -0.19 7.36 16.23
N GLY A 117 0.92 7.16 15.53
CA GLY A 117 1.05 6.14 14.48
C GLY A 117 0.39 6.47 13.14
N VAL A 118 -0.25 7.64 13.00
CA VAL A 118 -0.92 8.08 11.78
C VAL A 118 -0.04 9.04 10.99
N GLY A 119 0.56 8.54 9.91
CA GLY A 119 1.26 9.37 8.93
C GLY A 119 0.36 9.78 7.76
N ARG A 120 0.89 10.62 6.86
CA ARG A 120 0.14 11.13 5.69
C ARG A 120 -0.49 10.03 4.83
N LYS A 121 0.23 8.91 4.59
CA LYS A 121 -0.33 7.78 3.85
C LYS A 121 -1.56 7.20 4.55
N THR A 122 -1.46 6.95 5.86
CA THR A 122 -2.57 6.43 6.67
C THR A 122 -3.75 7.40 6.65
N ALA A 123 -3.52 8.69 6.88
CA ALA A 123 -4.56 9.71 6.84
C ALA A 123 -5.27 9.76 5.48
N ASN A 124 -4.54 9.70 4.36
CA ASN A 124 -5.13 9.64 3.01
C ASN A 124 -5.98 8.37 2.80
N VAL A 125 -5.54 7.20 3.30
CA VAL A 125 -6.35 5.97 3.22
C VAL A 125 -7.65 6.14 4.00
N ILE A 126 -7.59 6.66 5.23
CA ILE A 126 -8.79 6.88 6.05
C ILE A 126 -9.74 7.88 5.39
N GLN A 127 -9.23 9.01 4.91
CA GLN A 127 -10.06 10.01 4.22
C GLN A 127 -10.73 9.43 2.98
N SER A 128 -10.01 8.63 2.20
CA SER A 128 -10.52 8.02 0.97
C SER A 128 -11.53 6.90 1.28
N VAL A 129 -11.15 5.91 2.10
CA VAL A 129 -11.93 4.69 2.29
C VAL A 129 -13.11 4.92 3.23
N ALA A 130 -12.90 5.62 4.35
CA ALA A 130 -13.95 5.83 5.36
C ALA A 130 -14.87 7.00 5.05
N PHE A 131 -14.34 8.06 4.44
CA PHE A 131 -15.06 9.32 4.26
C PHE A 131 -15.32 9.68 2.80
N GLY A 132 -14.91 8.85 1.83
CA GLY A 132 -15.12 9.08 0.40
C GLY A 132 -14.45 10.36 -0.13
N LYS A 133 -13.48 10.92 0.61
CA LYS A 133 -12.79 12.14 0.20
C LYS A 133 -11.80 11.84 -0.93
N SER A 134 -11.57 12.85 -1.78
CA SER A 134 -10.62 12.77 -2.88
C SER A 134 -9.16 12.82 -2.38
N ALA A 135 -8.76 11.82 -1.59
CA ALA A 135 -7.45 11.66 -0.99
C ALA A 135 -6.68 10.50 -1.63
N MET A 136 -5.47 10.77 -2.11
CA MET A 136 -4.64 9.79 -2.82
C MET A 136 -3.51 9.30 -1.91
N ALA A 137 -3.63 8.11 -1.39
CA ALA A 137 -2.53 7.48 -0.66
C ALA A 137 -1.46 6.99 -1.64
N VAL A 138 -0.22 7.40 -1.47
CA VAL A 138 0.90 6.97 -2.32
C VAL A 138 1.81 6.04 -1.53
N ASP A 139 1.71 4.74 -1.84
CA ASP A 139 2.63 3.72 -1.38
C ASP A 139 3.68 3.39 -2.45
N THR A 140 4.53 2.41 -2.19
CA THR A 140 5.57 1.98 -3.14
C THR A 140 5.00 1.42 -4.45
N HIS A 141 3.78 0.85 -4.44
CA HIS A 141 3.11 0.36 -5.64
C HIS A 141 2.56 1.52 -6.46
N VAL A 142 1.78 2.40 -5.85
CA VAL A 142 1.25 3.60 -6.49
C VAL A 142 2.37 4.46 -7.07
N PHE A 143 3.43 4.72 -6.28
CA PHE A 143 4.60 5.47 -6.71
C PHE A 143 5.22 4.88 -7.98
N ARG A 144 5.56 3.58 -7.93
CA ARG A 144 6.19 2.88 -9.07
C ARG A 144 5.32 2.82 -10.31
N VAL A 145 4.04 2.46 -10.13
CA VAL A 145 3.10 2.30 -11.26
C VAL A 145 2.84 3.64 -11.93
N SER A 146 2.67 4.71 -11.17
CA SER A 146 2.44 6.05 -11.71
C SER A 146 3.58 6.53 -12.59
N HIS A 147 4.84 6.27 -12.19
CA HIS A 147 6.00 6.57 -13.03
C HIS A 147 6.06 5.67 -14.25
N ARG A 148 5.91 4.36 -14.10
CA ARG A 148 5.98 3.41 -15.22
C ARG A 148 4.91 3.64 -16.29
N LEU A 149 3.70 4.00 -15.87
CA LEU A 149 2.61 4.35 -16.77
C LEU A 149 2.73 5.78 -17.34
N GLY A 150 3.72 6.57 -16.90
CA GLY A 150 3.92 7.94 -17.32
C GLY A 150 2.77 8.87 -16.91
N LEU A 151 2.11 8.59 -15.78
CA LEU A 151 1.11 9.45 -15.17
C LEU A 151 1.76 10.66 -14.49
N VAL A 152 2.93 10.48 -13.90
CA VAL A 152 3.69 11.51 -13.22
C VAL A 152 5.02 11.77 -13.92
N ALA A 153 5.55 12.97 -13.77
CA ALA A 153 6.86 13.32 -14.30
C ALA A 153 7.99 12.72 -13.44
N ASP A 154 9.16 12.48 -14.04
CA ASP A 154 10.35 11.94 -13.32
C ASP A 154 10.76 12.81 -12.14
N LYS A 155 10.53 14.13 -12.22
CA LYS A 155 10.78 15.08 -11.13
C LYS A 155 9.84 14.93 -9.92
N ALA A 156 8.76 14.15 -10.03
CA ALA A 156 7.89 13.79 -8.91
C ALA A 156 8.55 12.66 -8.08
N ASP A 157 9.71 12.94 -7.52
CA ASP A 157 10.63 12.00 -6.84
C ASP A 157 10.25 11.66 -5.39
N THR A 158 9.18 12.27 -4.86
CA THR A 158 8.66 11.99 -3.52
C THR A 158 7.19 11.56 -3.56
N PRO A 159 6.72 10.76 -2.57
CA PRO A 159 5.30 10.39 -2.48
C PRO A 159 4.37 11.60 -2.50
N LEU A 160 4.73 12.70 -1.83
CA LEU A 160 3.93 13.92 -1.81
C LEU A 160 3.81 14.57 -3.20
N LYS A 161 4.90 14.65 -3.96
CA LYS A 161 4.84 15.19 -5.33
C LYS A 161 4.00 14.31 -6.25
N VAL A 162 4.11 12.98 -6.12
CA VAL A 162 3.26 12.02 -6.85
C VAL A 162 1.80 12.18 -6.48
N GLU A 163 1.48 12.27 -5.18
CA GLU A 163 0.13 12.54 -4.67
C GLU A 163 -0.46 13.80 -5.33
N GLN A 164 0.26 14.93 -5.25
CA GLN A 164 -0.19 16.22 -5.79
C GLN A 164 -0.43 16.14 -7.31
N GLU A 165 0.44 15.46 -8.04
CA GLU A 165 0.31 15.33 -9.48
C GLU A 165 -0.86 14.41 -9.88
N LEU A 166 -1.08 13.31 -9.16
CA LEU A 166 -2.22 12.43 -9.39
C LEU A 166 -3.55 13.13 -9.07
N VAL A 167 -3.66 13.76 -7.91
CA VAL A 167 -4.87 14.48 -7.49
C VAL A 167 -5.23 15.60 -8.48
N LYS A 168 -4.23 16.27 -9.05
CA LYS A 168 -4.46 17.33 -10.06
C LYS A 168 -5.03 16.82 -11.37
N ASN A 169 -4.74 15.58 -11.76
CA ASN A 169 -5.03 15.05 -13.10
C ASN A 169 -6.11 13.95 -13.12
N ILE A 170 -6.47 13.39 -11.97
CA ILE A 170 -7.54 12.40 -11.84
C ILE A 170 -8.83 13.12 -11.43
N PRO A 171 -9.98 12.83 -12.04
CA PRO A 171 -11.27 13.34 -11.58
C PRO A 171 -11.52 13.01 -10.10
N ALA A 172 -12.08 13.96 -9.35
CA ALA A 172 -12.24 13.85 -7.91
C ALA A 172 -13.00 12.59 -7.48
N GLU A 173 -14.02 12.22 -8.24
CA GLU A 173 -14.85 11.02 -8.03
C GLU A 173 -14.10 9.70 -8.23
N ASP A 174 -13.01 9.72 -9.00
CA ASP A 174 -12.21 8.51 -9.25
C ASP A 174 -11.06 8.34 -8.25
N ILE A 175 -10.63 9.40 -7.56
CA ILE A 175 -9.45 9.36 -6.69
C ILE A 175 -9.53 8.23 -5.64
N PRO A 176 -10.64 7.99 -4.94
CA PRO A 176 -10.74 6.89 -3.98
C PRO A 176 -10.51 5.52 -4.62
N ARG A 177 -11.01 5.30 -5.84
CA ARG A 177 -10.81 4.04 -6.58
C ARG A 177 -9.43 3.98 -7.22
N ALA A 178 -8.92 5.11 -7.72
CA ALA A 178 -7.63 5.17 -8.42
C ALA A 178 -6.45 4.76 -7.52
N HIS A 179 -6.50 5.06 -6.22
CA HIS A 179 -5.54 4.53 -5.26
C HIS A 179 -5.48 2.99 -5.33
N HIS A 180 -6.63 2.31 -5.22
CA HIS A 180 -6.72 0.86 -5.25
C HIS A 180 -6.37 0.28 -6.63
N TRP A 181 -6.79 0.91 -7.73
CA TRP A 181 -6.41 0.50 -9.08
C TRP A 181 -4.90 0.45 -9.27
N LEU A 182 -4.21 1.52 -8.91
CA LEU A 182 -2.76 1.61 -9.04
C LEU A 182 -2.03 0.66 -8.07
N LEU A 183 -2.53 0.54 -6.84
CA LEU A 183 -2.00 -0.38 -5.83
C LEU A 183 -2.10 -1.83 -6.31
N LEU A 184 -3.29 -2.31 -6.66
CA LEU A 184 -3.54 -3.69 -7.07
C LEU A 184 -2.86 -4.02 -8.40
N HIS A 185 -2.88 -3.10 -9.37
CA HIS A 185 -2.10 -3.26 -10.59
C HIS A 185 -0.60 -3.40 -10.30
N GLY A 186 -0.08 -2.63 -9.36
CA GLY A 186 1.31 -2.73 -8.92
C GLY A 186 1.61 -4.02 -8.15
N ARG A 187 0.65 -4.54 -7.39
CA ARG A 187 0.79 -5.76 -6.61
C ARG A 187 0.78 -7.01 -7.50
N TYR A 188 -0.13 -7.08 -8.47
CA TYR A 188 -0.40 -8.31 -9.21
C TYR A 188 0.05 -8.32 -10.68
N VAL A 189 0.20 -7.16 -11.31
CA VAL A 189 0.59 -7.05 -12.74
C VAL A 189 1.93 -6.36 -12.91
N CYS A 190 2.03 -5.08 -12.51
CA CYS A 190 3.24 -4.27 -12.68
C CYS A 190 4.18 -4.43 -11.48
N THR A 191 4.60 -5.67 -11.19
CA THR A 191 5.45 -5.99 -10.03
C THR A 191 6.83 -5.31 -10.11
N SER A 192 7.50 -5.17 -8.95
CA SER A 192 8.75 -4.40 -8.85
C SER A 192 9.87 -4.98 -9.72
N ARG A 193 10.20 -6.26 -9.52
CA ARG A 193 11.38 -6.90 -10.15
C ARG A 193 11.09 -7.48 -11.54
N LYS A 194 9.91 -8.07 -11.74
CA LYS A 194 9.54 -8.76 -12.98
C LYS A 194 8.08 -8.41 -13.34
N PRO A 195 7.81 -7.25 -13.92
CA PRO A 195 6.46 -6.88 -14.33
C PRO A 195 5.96 -7.83 -15.43
N HIS A 196 4.68 -8.19 -15.34
CA HIS A 196 4.04 -9.11 -16.29
C HIS A 196 3.51 -8.35 -17.51
N CYS A 197 4.42 -7.70 -18.25
CA CYS A 197 4.06 -6.85 -19.39
C CYS A 197 3.40 -7.64 -20.54
N GLU A 198 3.66 -8.95 -20.65
CA GLU A 198 3.08 -9.82 -21.67
C GLU A 198 1.56 -10.00 -21.54
N ARG A 199 1.04 -9.89 -20.31
CA ARG A 199 -0.38 -10.00 -19.97
C ARG A 199 -0.99 -8.69 -19.48
N CYS A 200 -0.31 -7.55 -19.69
CA CYS A 200 -0.77 -6.24 -19.28
C CYS A 200 -1.47 -5.53 -20.43
N ASP A 201 -2.77 -5.29 -20.32
CA ASP A 201 -3.57 -4.62 -21.33
C ASP A 201 -3.17 -3.15 -21.54
N LEU A 202 -2.50 -2.55 -20.55
CA LEU A 202 -1.94 -1.20 -20.65
C LEU A 202 -0.61 -1.16 -21.42
N LYS A 203 -0.07 -2.32 -21.87
CA LYS A 203 1.24 -2.42 -22.54
C LYS A 203 1.38 -1.48 -23.73
N ALA A 204 0.34 -1.38 -24.57
CA ALA A 204 0.38 -0.57 -25.78
C ALA A 204 0.56 0.94 -25.53
N ILE A 205 0.13 1.42 -24.37
CA ILE A 205 0.20 2.83 -23.98
C ILE A 205 1.23 3.12 -22.88
N CYS A 206 1.89 2.08 -22.36
CA CYS A 206 2.85 2.18 -21.28
C CYS A 206 4.24 2.55 -21.80
N PRO A 207 4.81 3.72 -21.46
CA PRO A 207 6.14 4.11 -21.93
C PRO A 207 7.25 3.19 -21.42
N SER A 208 7.09 2.56 -20.25
CA SER A 208 8.08 1.65 -19.69
C SER A 208 8.06 0.25 -20.31
N ALA A 209 7.03 -0.12 -21.07
CA ALA A 209 6.93 -1.46 -21.68
C ALA A 209 7.95 -1.64 -22.81
N SER A 210 8.31 -0.59 -23.55
CA SER A 210 9.30 -0.61 -24.60
C SER A 210 10.72 -0.88 -24.10
N HIS A 211 11.05 -0.45 -22.87
CA HIS A 211 12.37 -0.67 -22.27
C HIS A 211 12.57 -2.09 -21.71
N SER A 212 11.49 -2.80 -21.37
CA SER A 212 11.58 -4.19 -20.90
C SER A 212 11.92 -5.17 -22.01
N ALA A 213 11.58 -4.87 -23.26
CA ALA A 213 11.93 -5.71 -24.43
C ALA A 213 13.43 -5.65 -24.77
N SER A 214 14.09 -4.51 -24.56
CA SER A 214 15.52 -4.35 -24.85
C SER A 214 16.43 -5.04 -23.82
N HIS A 215 15.99 -5.19 -22.57
CA HIS A 215 16.76 -5.88 -21.53
C HIS A 215 16.71 -7.41 -21.62
N SER A 216 15.70 -8.00 -22.26
CA SER A 216 15.65 -9.44 -22.52
C SER A 216 16.48 -9.84 -23.75
N ALA A 217 16.56 -9.00 -24.77
CA ALA A 217 17.38 -9.26 -25.96
C ALA A 217 18.89 -9.27 -25.65
N ASN A 218 19.36 -8.42 -24.73
CA ASN A 218 20.78 -8.32 -24.39
C ASN A 218 21.28 -9.42 -23.43
N ARG A 219 20.38 -10.22 -22.82
CA ARG A 219 20.78 -11.38 -21.99
C ARG A 219 20.94 -12.68 -22.76
N HIS A 220 20.49 -12.76 -24.03
CA HIS A 220 20.63 -13.95 -24.85
C HIS A 220 21.85 -13.90 -25.79
N ALA A 221 22.46 -12.73 -25.96
CA ALA A 221 23.66 -12.58 -26.82
C ALA A 221 25.00 -12.87 -26.10
N GLY A 222 24.99 -13.09 -24.78
CA GLY A 222 26.21 -13.24 -23.96
C GLY A 222 26.54 -14.65 -23.44
N ARG A 223 25.86 -15.72 -23.93
CA ARG A 223 26.13 -17.10 -23.47
C ARG A 223 26.46 -18.07 -24.61
N HIS A 224 27.54 -17.80 -25.29
CA HIS A 224 28.31 -18.84 -26.03
C HIS A 224 29.78 -18.45 -25.97
N ALA A 225 30.47 -18.84 -24.92
CA ALA A 225 31.87 -19.20 -24.84
C ALA A 225 32.28 -19.38 -23.37
N ALA A 226 32.40 -20.59 -22.95
CA ALA A 226 33.51 -21.14 -22.16
C ALA A 226 33.07 -22.43 -21.45
N SER A 227 33.70 -23.47 -21.85
CA SER A 227 33.56 -24.85 -21.41
C SER A 227 34.36 -25.13 -20.13
N HIS A 228 33.87 -26.17 -19.41
CA HIS A 228 34.59 -27.08 -18.51
C HIS A 228 35.30 -26.52 -17.26
N ALA A 229 34.77 -26.85 -16.09
CA ALA A 229 35.48 -27.53 -15.00
C ALA A 229 34.54 -28.00 -13.90
N ALA A 230 34.90 -29.08 -13.28
CA ALA A 230 34.17 -30.03 -12.44
C ALA A 230 33.72 -29.55 -11.07
N ILE A 231 32.75 -30.32 -10.53
CA ILE A 231 32.16 -30.38 -9.18
C ILE A 231 33.25 -30.70 -8.11
N PRO A 232 33.11 -30.27 -6.85
CA PRO A 232 32.51 -31.20 -5.89
C PRO A 232 31.51 -30.62 -4.88
N SER A 233 30.67 -31.54 -4.41
CA SER A 233 29.67 -31.50 -3.37
C SER A 233 30.19 -31.11 -1.98
N SER A 234 29.43 -30.30 -1.23
CA SER A 234 29.30 -30.49 0.21
C SER A 234 28.02 -29.83 0.73
N SER A 235 27.23 -30.66 1.41
CA SER A 235 26.10 -30.34 2.26
C SER A 235 26.50 -29.44 3.44
N HIS A 236 25.66 -28.44 3.75
CA HIS A 236 25.49 -28.02 5.17
C HIS A 236 24.19 -27.23 5.34
N ASP A 237 23.36 -27.76 6.21
CA ASP A 237 22.21 -27.08 6.82
C ASP A 237 22.68 -25.87 7.64
N GLY A 238 21.99 -24.75 7.53
CA GLY A 238 22.29 -23.53 8.24
C GLY A 238 21.06 -22.67 8.49
N ASN A 239 20.48 -22.87 9.65
CA ASN A 239 19.48 -22.10 10.35
C ASN A 239 19.78 -20.60 10.30
N CYS A 240 18.86 -19.78 9.78
CA CYS A 240 18.98 -18.32 9.74
C CYS A 240 18.11 -17.68 10.83
N SER A 241 18.73 -17.41 11.97
CA SER A 241 18.22 -16.45 12.96
C SER A 241 18.83 -15.10 12.65
N LEU A 242 18.01 -14.08 12.60
CA LEU A 242 18.40 -12.68 12.43
C LEU A 242 18.17 -11.91 13.73
N PRO A 243 19.04 -10.92 14.03
CA PRO A 243 18.90 -10.05 15.19
C PRO A 243 17.76 -9.04 15.04
#